data_4ab8243aa2aebbcad23786736f767ef4
#
_entry.id   4ab8243aa2aebbcad23786736f767ef4
#
_cell.length_a   1.000
_cell.length_b   1.000
_cell.length_c   1.000
_cell.angle_alpha   90.00
_cell.angle_beta   90.00
_cell.angle_gamma   90.00
#
_symmetry.space_group_name_H-M   'P 1'
#
loop_
_entity.id
_entity.type
_entity.pdbx_description
1 polymer ?
#
loop_
_entity_poly.entity_id
_entity_poly.type
_entity_poly.pdbx_seq_one_letter_code
_entity_poly.pdbx_strand_id
1 'polypeptide(L)'
;MAISAGASALGLVSSMPSGPGVIDDRLIAEIAASVPPPIATFLLTARVDAEAIAEQHAGCRTSTLQLVDFVAPPQLVRLRRLLPSVELVQVIHVADEDSLEEARLAAPLVDALLLDSGNPNLPVKELGGTGRTHDWRISRRIRDEAGVRVFLAGGINAANVGEAIAAVQPFGIDLCSSVREAGRLSAARLEAFMRSVHAAPKL
;
A
#
# COMPACT_ATOMS: atom_id res chain seq x y z
N MET A 1 1.15 -10.43 -16.22
CA MET A 1 0.34 -11.33 -15.35
C MET A 1 -0.61 -10.54 -14.45
N ALA A 2 -0.16 -9.73 -13.49
CA ALA A 2 -1.08 -9.01 -12.58
C ALA A 2 -2.10 -8.15 -13.33
N ILE A 3 -1.67 -7.31 -14.26
CA ILE A 3 -2.53 -6.49 -15.12
C ILE A 3 -3.55 -7.35 -15.90
N SER A 4 -3.10 -8.44 -16.51
CA SER A 4 -3.99 -9.35 -17.25
C SER A 4 -5.01 -10.06 -16.35
N ALA A 5 -4.76 -10.15 -15.05
CA ALA A 5 -5.69 -10.67 -14.06
C ALA A 5 -6.64 -9.59 -13.48
N GLY A 6 -6.49 -8.33 -13.89
CA GLY A 6 -7.38 -7.25 -13.47
C GLY A 6 -6.82 -6.32 -12.39
N ALA A 7 -5.53 -6.38 -12.08
CA ALA A 7 -4.93 -5.41 -11.17
C ALA A 7 -4.96 -4.01 -11.79
N SER A 8 -5.42 -3.01 -11.03
CA SER A 8 -5.46 -1.60 -11.41
C SER A 8 -4.22 -0.81 -10.99
N ALA A 9 -3.37 -1.42 -10.16
CA ALA A 9 -2.11 -0.83 -9.71
C ALA A 9 -1.04 -1.91 -9.48
N LEU A 10 0.23 -1.52 -9.61
CA LEU A 10 1.39 -2.35 -9.31
C LEU A 10 2.26 -1.68 -8.26
N GLY A 11 2.48 -2.39 -7.12
CA GLY A 11 3.42 -1.99 -6.08
C GLY A 11 4.84 -2.44 -6.44
N LEU A 12 5.77 -1.49 -6.50
CA LEU A 12 7.19 -1.67 -6.80
C LEU A 12 8.00 -1.36 -5.55
N VAL A 13 8.58 -2.40 -4.94
CA VAL A 13 9.17 -2.33 -3.59
C VAL A 13 10.63 -1.93 -3.71
N SER A 14 10.98 -0.74 -3.23
CA SER A 14 12.38 -0.30 -3.12
C SER A 14 13.07 -0.88 -1.88
N SER A 15 14.31 -0.47 -1.61
CA SER A 15 15.06 -0.91 -0.43
C SER A 15 14.30 -0.66 0.87
N MET A 16 14.10 -1.71 1.66
CA MET A 16 13.36 -1.70 2.94
C MET A 16 14.08 -2.52 4.01
N PRO A 17 13.83 -2.24 5.31
CA PRO A 17 14.38 -3.03 6.41
C PRO A 17 13.93 -4.49 6.40
N SER A 18 12.72 -4.77 5.92
CA SER A 18 12.13 -6.11 5.87
C SER A 18 11.06 -6.20 4.78
N GLY A 19 10.63 -7.42 4.46
CA GLY A 19 9.57 -7.69 3.51
C GLY A 19 10.05 -8.27 2.18
N PRO A 20 9.15 -8.93 1.45
CA PRO A 20 9.50 -9.59 0.19
C PRO A 20 9.44 -8.63 -1.00
N GLY A 21 10.17 -8.98 -2.07
CA GLY A 21 9.98 -8.36 -3.38
C GLY A 21 10.76 -7.07 -3.62
N VAL A 22 11.77 -6.79 -2.80
CA VAL A 22 12.68 -5.66 -2.99
C VAL A 22 13.40 -5.79 -4.33
N ILE A 23 13.36 -4.70 -5.11
CA ILE A 23 14.09 -4.52 -6.38
C ILE A 23 14.82 -3.18 -6.36
N ASP A 24 15.83 -3.01 -7.19
CA ASP A 24 16.57 -1.75 -7.27
C ASP A 24 15.76 -0.65 -8.00
N ASP A 25 16.08 0.61 -7.70
CA ASP A 25 15.35 1.78 -8.22
C ASP A 25 15.42 1.87 -9.75
N ARG A 26 16.49 1.36 -10.39
CA ARG A 26 16.60 1.31 -11.85
C ARG A 26 15.58 0.35 -12.44
N LEU A 27 15.43 -0.85 -11.87
CA LEU A 27 14.42 -1.82 -12.31
C LEU A 27 13.01 -1.29 -12.06
N ILE A 28 12.78 -0.56 -10.96
CA ILE A 28 11.51 0.15 -10.71
C ILE A 28 11.20 1.10 -11.85
N ALA A 29 12.16 1.93 -12.27
CA ALA A 29 12.00 2.87 -13.38
C ALA A 29 11.69 2.16 -14.71
N GLU A 30 12.38 1.08 -15.00
CA GLU A 30 12.16 0.27 -16.22
C GLU A 30 10.75 -0.32 -16.25
N ILE A 31 10.28 -0.87 -15.11
CA ILE A 31 8.93 -1.40 -14.99
C ILE A 31 7.90 -0.28 -15.11
N ALA A 32 8.06 0.82 -14.37
CA ALA A 32 7.13 1.94 -14.38
C ALA A 32 6.94 2.50 -15.80
N ALA A 33 8.02 2.63 -16.57
CA ALA A 33 7.97 3.09 -17.97
C ALA A 33 7.26 2.11 -18.92
N SER A 34 7.18 0.82 -18.56
CA SER A 34 6.55 -0.22 -19.38
C SER A 34 5.07 -0.44 -19.08
N VAL A 35 4.57 0.09 -17.95
CA VAL A 35 3.17 -0.09 -17.54
C VAL A 35 2.25 0.84 -18.31
N PRO A 36 1.25 0.31 -19.04
CA PRO A 36 0.35 1.15 -19.82
C PRO A 36 -0.69 1.85 -18.93
N PRO A 37 -1.10 3.09 -19.26
CA PRO A 37 -2.29 3.69 -18.66
C PRO A 37 -3.55 2.83 -18.91
N PRO A 38 -4.51 2.78 -18.00
CA PRO A 38 -4.64 3.57 -16.76
C PRO A 38 -4.06 2.89 -15.50
N ILE A 39 -3.18 1.91 -15.67
CA ILE A 39 -2.61 1.15 -14.53
C ILE A 39 -1.65 2.06 -13.75
N ALA A 40 -1.91 2.23 -12.45
CA ALA A 40 -1.05 3.01 -11.58
C ALA A 40 0.22 2.23 -11.19
N THR A 41 1.31 2.95 -10.99
CA THR A 41 2.56 2.40 -10.46
C THR A 41 2.86 3.06 -9.12
N PHE A 42 3.05 2.27 -8.09
CA PHE A 42 3.34 2.71 -6.73
C PHE A 42 4.81 2.45 -6.42
N LEU A 43 5.57 3.50 -6.06
CA LEU A 43 6.88 3.33 -5.43
C LEU A 43 6.68 3.13 -3.94
N LEU A 44 6.97 1.94 -3.43
CA LEU A 44 7.01 1.68 -2.00
C LEU A 44 8.37 2.11 -1.45
N THR A 45 8.38 3.13 -0.58
CA THR A 45 9.60 3.67 0.01
C THR A 45 9.53 3.71 1.53
N ALA A 46 10.61 3.30 2.20
CA ALA A 46 10.78 3.42 3.65
C ALA A 46 11.51 4.72 4.05
N ARG A 47 11.79 5.60 3.11
CA ARG A 47 12.35 6.93 3.40
C ARG A 47 11.31 7.80 4.08
N VAL A 48 11.73 8.67 4.99
CA VAL A 48 10.85 9.55 5.77
C VAL A 48 11.17 11.04 5.57
N ASP A 49 12.28 11.36 4.93
CA ASP A 49 12.69 12.72 4.60
C ASP A 49 12.17 13.12 3.21
N ALA A 50 11.56 14.30 3.10
CA ALA A 50 10.88 14.74 1.89
C ALA A 50 11.80 14.88 0.68
N GLU A 51 13.00 15.42 0.88
CA GLU A 51 14.00 15.61 -0.17
C GLU A 51 14.52 14.25 -0.67
N ALA A 52 14.83 13.35 0.26
CA ALA A 52 15.30 12.00 -0.07
C ALA A 52 14.23 11.18 -0.81
N ILE A 53 12.94 11.34 -0.44
CA ILE A 53 11.81 10.70 -1.16
C ILE A 53 11.67 11.29 -2.57
N ALA A 54 11.73 12.62 -2.70
CA ALA A 54 11.59 13.29 -3.98
C ALA A 54 12.75 12.93 -4.94
N GLU A 55 13.98 12.85 -4.44
CA GLU A 55 15.14 12.40 -5.20
C GLU A 55 14.96 10.96 -5.72
N GLN A 56 14.53 10.04 -4.86
CA GLN A 56 14.27 8.66 -5.25
C GLN A 56 13.17 8.58 -6.30
N HIS A 57 12.07 9.30 -6.10
CA HIS A 57 10.96 9.34 -7.05
C HIS A 57 11.39 9.90 -8.42
N ALA A 58 12.26 10.90 -8.46
CA ALA A 58 12.79 11.46 -9.72
C ALA A 58 13.52 10.41 -10.57
N GLY A 59 14.16 9.42 -9.92
CA GLY A 59 14.76 8.26 -10.58
C GLY A 59 13.73 7.22 -11.05
N CYS A 60 12.74 6.92 -10.21
CA CYS A 60 11.77 5.84 -10.43
C CYS A 60 10.59 6.23 -11.34
N ARG A 61 10.12 7.48 -11.28
CA ARG A 61 9.03 8.07 -12.10
C ARG A 61 7.71 7.30 -12.05
N THR A 62 7.34 6.80 -10.89
CA THR A 62 6.04 6.17 -10.67
C THR A 62 4.92 7.21 -10.58
N SER A 63 3.66 6.81 -10.76
CA SER A 63 2.52 7.71 -10.63
C SER A 63 2.18 8.05 -9.18
N THR A 64 2.56 7.19 -8.25
CA THR A 64 2.16 7.24 -6.85
C THR A 64 3.33 6.89 -5.95
N LEU A 65 3.42 7.56 -4.80
CA LEU A 65 4.31 7.23 -3.70
C LEU A 65 3.52 6.53 -2.59
N GLN A 66 3.97 5.35 -2.18
CA GLN A 66 3.48 4.66 -0.99
C GLN A 66 4.54 4.76 0.10
N LEU A 67 4.23 5.57 1.11
CA LEU A 67 5.09 5.88 2.24
C LEU A 67 4.88 4.79 3.29
N VAL A 68 5.78 3.80 3.33
CA VAL A 68 5.56 2.59 4.14
C VAL A 68 5.96 2.75 5.59
N ASP A 69 6.82 3.70 5.92
CA ASP A 69 7.07 4.15 7.30
C ASP A 69 6.31 5.46 7.55
N PHE A 70 6.12 5.84 8.80
CA PHE A 70 5.42 7.07 9.15
C PHE A 70 6.24 8.31 8.74
N VAL A 71 5.66 9.12 7.86
CA VAL A 71 6.22 10.40 7.46
C VAL A 71 5.55 11.51 8.25
N ALA A 72 6.33 12.25 9.03
CA ALA A 72 5.81 13.31 9.89
C ALA A 72 5.08 14.41 9.09
N PRO A 73 4.00 15.02 9.61
CA PRO A 73 3.22 16.05 8.92
C PRO A 73 4.03 17.18 8.25
N PRO A 74 5.08 17.75 8.87
CA PRO A 74 5.91 18.75 8.19
C PRO A 74 6.61 18.22 6.93
N GLN A 75 7.03 16.95 6.94
CA GLN A 75 7.64 16.30 5.79
C GLN A 75 6.61 16.03 4.68
N LEU A 76 5.38 15.62 5.02
CA LEU A 76 4.29 15.47 4.05
C LEU A 76 3.96 16.79 3.35
N VAL A 77 3.85 17.89 4.12
CA VAL A 77 3.65 19.24 3.56
C VAL A 77 4.80 19.63 2.63
N ARG A 78 6.03 19.33 3.01
CA ARG A 78 7.22 19.59 2.20
C ARG A 78 7.21 18.75 0.93
N LEU A 79 6.93 17.44 1.05
CA LEU A 79 6.87 16.50 -0.07
C LEU A 79 5.81 16.90 -1.10
N ARG A 80 4.62 17.35 -0.65
CA ARG A 80 3.56 17.85 -1.54
C ARG A 80 4.03 19.05 -2.37
N ARG A 81 4.85 19.96 -1.80
CA ARG A 81 5.42 21.10 -2.53
C ARG A 81 6.45 20.67 -3.57
N LEU A 82 7.27 19.64 -3.26
CA LEU A 82 8.28 19.10 -4.17
C LEU A 82 7.63 18.31 -5.32
N LEU A 83 6.54 17.58 -5.03
CA LEU A 83 5.88 16.65 -5.95
C LEU A 83 4.36 16.93 -6.03
N PRO A 84 3.93 18.10 -6.57
CA PRO A 84 2.51 18.50 -6.54
C PRO A 84 1.57 17.61 -7.36
N SER A 85 2.10 16.88 -8.35
CA SER A 85 1.31 16.03 -9.27
C SER A 85 1.39 14.54 -8.94
N VAL A 86 2.16 14.14 -7.92
CA VAL A 86 2.32 12.75 -7.53
C VAL A 86 1.33 12.40 -6.43
N GLU A 87 0.60 11.32 -6.58
CA GLU A 87 -0.28 10.83 -5.51
C GLU A 87 0.53 10.32 -4.32
N LEU A 88 0.14 10.72 -3.12
CA LEU A 88 0.76 10.30 -1.86
C LEU A 88 -0.18 9.35 -1.12
N VAL A 89 0.31 8.18 -0.76
CA VAL A 89 -0.39 7.18 0.05
C VAL A 89 0.43 6.92 1.31
N GLN A 90 -0.09 7.29 2.49
CA GLN A 90 0.55 6.97 3.76
C GLN A 90 0.07 5.61 4.25
N VAL A 91 1.00 4.73 4.59
CA VAL A 91 0.68 3.46 5.26
C VAL A 91 0.49 3.72 6.76
N ILE A 92 -0.61 3.19 7.29
CA ILE A 92 -0.91 3.15 8.72
C ILE A 92 -0.83 1.68 9.16
N HIS A 93 0.06 1.38 10.07
CA HIS A 93 0.19 0.04 10.65
C HIS A 93 -0.81 -0.11 11.80
N VAL A 94 -1.94 -0.77 11.52
CA VAL A 94 -3.05 -0.89 12.46
C VAL A 94 -2.71 -1.91 13.55
N ALA A 95 -2.30 -1.41 14.72
CA ALA A 95 -1.98 -2.22 15.90
C ALA A 95 -3.06 -2.09 16.99
N ASP A 96 -3.51 -0.88 17.26
CA ASP A 96 -4.44 -0.51 18.32
C ASP A 96 -5.16 0.82 18.01
N GLU A 97 -5.83 1.40 19.01
CA GLU A 97 -6.59 2.66 18.88
C GLU A 97 -5.69 3.87 18.55
N ASP A 98 -4.40 3.83 18.86
CA ASP A 98 -3.46 4.94 18.54
C ASP A 98 -3.29 5.10 17.02
N SER A 99 -3.54 4.03 16.26
CA SER A 99 -3.55 4.05 14.79
C SER A 99 -4.60 5.01 14.20
N LEU A 100 -5.69 5.30 14.95
CA LEU A 100 -6.69 6.31 14.55
C LEU A 100 -6.11 7.73 14.58
N GLU A 101 -5.31 8.04 15.60
CA GLU A 101 -4.69 9.36 15.70
C GLU A 101 -3.63 9.55 14.60
N GLU A 102 -2.84 8.52 14.34
CA GLU A 102 -1.88 8.54 13.23
C GLU A 102 -2.58 8.78 11.88
N ALA A 103 -3.70 8.08 11.65
CA ALA A 103 -4.51 8.28 10.45
C ALA A 103 -5.09 9.69 10.34
N ARG A 104 -5.59 10.28 11.44
CA ARG A 104 -6.12 11.65 11.49
C ARG A 104 -5.06 12.71 11.17
N LEU A 105 -3.83 12.50 11.64
CA LEU A 105 -2.70 13.41 11.36
C LEU A 105 -2.27 13.36 9.89
N ALA A 106 -2.29 12.18 9.28
CA ALA A 106 -1.82 11.98 7.91
C ALA A 106 -2.88 12.31 6.85
N ALA A 107 -4.15 11.92 7.08
CA ALA A 107 -5.21 12.00 6.07
C ALA A 107 -5.38 13.36 5.39
N PRO A 108 -5.32 14.52 6.09
CA PRO A 108 -5.45 15.84 5.43
C PRO A 108 -4.29 16.21 4.50
N LEU A 109 -3.19 15.46 4.52
CA LEU A 109 -1.94 15.80 3.84
C LEU A 109 -1.61 14.85 2.67
N VAL A 110 -2.41 13.78 2.50
CA VAL A 110 -2.20 12.73 1.49
C VAL A 110 -3.45 12.50 0.64
N ASP A 111 -3.33 11.75 -0.45
CA ASP A 111 -4.45 11.45 -1.34
C ASP A 111 -5.18 10.17 -0.95
N ALA A 112 -4.49 9.31 -0.19
CA ALA A 112 -5.07 8.08 0.36
C ALA A 112 -4.29 7.58 1.58
N LEU A 113 -4.95 6.73 2.38
CA LEU A 113 -4.33 5.89 3.40
C LEU A 113 -4.31 4.44 2.94
N LEU A 114 -3.31 3.68 3.38
CA LEU A 114 -3.27 2.23 3.24
C LEU A 114 -3.12 1.60 4.63
N LEU A 115 -4.05 0.73 5.00
CA LEU A 115 -4.08 0.08 6.31
C LEU A 115 -3.43 -1.29 6.21
N ASP A 116 -2.35 -1.52 6.95
CA ASP A 116 -1.59 -2.78 6.95
C ASP A 116 -1.37 -3.30 8.39
N SER A 117 -0.92 -4.53 8.51
CA SER A 117 -0.66 -5.25 9.77
C SER A 117 0.82 -5.24 10.18
N GLY A 118 1.62 -4.33 9.68
CA GLY A 118 3.02 -4.19 10.05
C GLY A 118 3.22 -3.81 11.52
N ASN A 119 4.46 -3.88 11.97
CA ASN A 119 4.86 -3.38 13.30
C ASN A 119 6.17 -2.58 13.17
N PRO A 120 6.09 -1.25 13.05
CA PRO A 120 7.26 -0.39 12.91
C PRO A 120 8.06 -0.25 14.22
N ASN A 121 7.51 -0.69 15.35
CA ASN A 121 8.14 -0.56 16.68
C ASN A 121 9.10 -1.71 17.02
N LEU A 122 9.23 -2.71 16.16
CA LEU A 122 10.19 -3.79 16.34
C LEU A 122 11.64 -3.31 16.07
N PRO A 123 12.67 -3.96 16.70
CA PRO A 123 14.08 -3.67 16.42
C PRO A 123 14.43 -3.73 14.92
N VAL A 124 13.83 -4.66 14.19
CA VAL A 124 13.78 -4.65 12.72
C VAL A 124 12.33 -4.38 12.35
N LYS A 125 12.08 -3.19 11.80
CA LYS A 125 10.72 -2.75 11.46
C LYS A 125 10.06 -3.72 10.49
N GLU A 126 8.83 -4.14 10.79
CA GLU A 126 7.96 -4.87 9.87
C GLU A 126 7.04 -3.86 9.16
N LEU A 127 7.41 -3.46 7.95
CA LEU A 127 6.69 -2.44 7.17
C LEU A 127 5.72 -3.05 6.14
N GLY A 128 5.29 -4.30 6.35
CA GLY A 128 4.33 -5.00 5.52
C GLY A 128 4.74 -6.43 5.20
N GLY A 129 3.90 -7.14 4.43
CA GLY A 129 4.16 -8.51 4.00
C GLY A 129 4.12 -9.57 5.11
N THR A 130 3.59 -9.25 6.28
CA THR A 130 3.58 -10.13 7.47
C THR A 130 2.68 -11.34 7.33
N GLY A 131 1.69 -11.29 6.43
CA GLY A 131 0.67 -12.32 6.27
C GLY A 131 -0.36 -12.39 7.42
N ARG A 132 -0.26 -11.52 8.42
CA ARG A 132 -1.21 -11.41 9.53
C ARG A 132 -2.33 -10.42 9.21
N THR A 133 -3.52 -10.67 9.68
CA THR A 133 -4.62 -9.69 9.70
C THR A 133 -4.53 -8.83 10.96
N HIS A 134 -5.10 -7.63 10.90
CA HIS A 134 -5.27 -6.73 12.02
C HIS A 134 -6.77 -6.56 12.37
N ASP A 135 -7.11 -5.74 13.35
CA ASP A 135 -8.52 -5.52 13.74
C ASP A 135 -9.25 -4.64 12.70
N TRP A 136 -10.10 -5.26 11.88
CA TRP A 136 -10.88 -4.56 10.86
C TRP A 136 -11.93 -3.61 11.42
N ARG A 137 -12.27 -3.67 12.69
CA ARG A 137 -13.14 -2.67 13.34
C ARG A 137 -12.43 -1.32 13.44
N ILE A 138 -11.13 -1.33 13.76
CA ILE A 138 -10.30 -0.12 13.76
C ILE A 138 -10.16 0.40 12.33
N SER A 139 -9.87 -0.48 11.36
CA SER A 139 -9.78 -0.13 9.95
C SER A 139 -11.08 0.50 9.41
N ARG A 140 -12.23 -0.02 9.81
CA ARG A 140 -13.53 0.55 9.46
C ARG A 140 -13.70 1.96 10.01
N ARG A 141 -13.35 2.20 11.27
CA ARG A 141 -13.40 3.53 11.88
C ARG A 141 -12.47 4.51 11.17
N ILE A 142 -11.22 4.10 10.89
CA ILE A 142 -10.30 4.93 10.10
C ILE A 142 -10.92 5.29 8.76
N ARG A 143 -11.47 4.31 8.04
CA ARG A 143 -12.09 4.56 6.72
C ARG A 143 -13.27 5.53 6.81
N ASP A 144 -14.11 5.43 7.83
CA ASP A 144 -15.27 6.29 8.00
C ASP A 144 -14.88 7.75 8.38
N GLU A 145 -13.75 7.93 9.06
CA GLU A 145 -13.28 9.24 9.56
C GLU A 145 -12.26 9.92 8.62
N ALA A 146 -11.54 9.17 7.77
CA ALA A 146 -10.37 9.69 7.04
C ALA A 146 -10.69 10.80 6.02
N GLY A 147 -11.88 10.79 5.41
CA GLY A 147 -12.24 11.75 4.36
C GLY A 147 -11.45 11.62 3.05
N VAL A 148 -10.55 10.65 2.96
CA VAL A 148 -9.74 10.29 1.77
C VAL A 148 -9.93 8.83 1.41
N ARG A 149 -9.44 8.40 0.24
CA ARG A 149 -9.49 6.99 -0.17
C ARG A 149 -8.70 6.13 0.83
N VAL A 150 -9.24 4.95 1.17
CA VAL A 150 -8.60 4.01 2.08
C VAL A 150 -8.42 2.67 1.39
N PHE A 151 -7.18 2.22 1.25
CA PHE A 151 -6.83 0.87 0.83
C PHE A 151 -6.68 -0.03 2.04
N LEU A 152 -7.00 -1.32 1.88
CA LEU A 152 -6.83 -2.33 2.93
C LEU A 152 -5.81 -3.38 2.49
N ALA A 153 -4.81 -3.59 3.31
CA ALA A 153 -3.77 -4.61 3.21
C ALA A 153 -3.76 -5.51 4.45
N GLY A 154 -2.67 -6.22 4.67
CA GLY A 154 -2.43 -7.04 5.87
C GLY A 154 -3.17 -8.37 5.88
N GLY A 155 -2.48 -9.47 5.52
CA GLY A 155 -2.99 -10.83 5.59
C GLY A 155 -4.19 -11.16 4.72
N ILE A 156 -4.54 -10.28 3.77
CA ILE A 156 -5.66 -10.51 2.85
C ILE A 156 -5.32 -11.65 1.88
N ASN A 157 -6.28 -12.54 1.67
CA ASN A 157 -6.15 -13.71 0.80
C ASN A 157 -7.52 -14.13 0.21
N ALA A 158 -7.55 -15.14 -0.66
CA ALA A 158 -8.77 -15.58 -1.32
C ALA A 158 -9.87 -16.07 -0.36
N ALA A 159 -9.51 -16.55 0.84
CA ALA A 159 -10.49 -17.06 1.79
C ALA A 159 -11.16 -15.96 2.62
N ASN A 160 -10.47 -14.81 2.84
CA ASN A 160 -10.96 -13.75 3.74
C ASN A 160 -11.30 -12.43 3.05
N VAL A 161 -10.97 -12.26 1.77
CA VAL A 161 -11.17 -10.97 1.08
C VAL A 161 -12.63 -10.53 1.02
N GLY A 162 -13.57 -11.45 0.89
CA GLY A 162 -15.00 -11.12 0.89
C GLY A 162 -15.46 -10.55 2.24
N GLU A 163 -15.01 -11.14 3.35
CA GLU A 163 -15.27 -10.64 4.70
C GLU A 163 -14.59 -9.29 4.93
N ALA A 164 -13.33 -9.14 4.51
CA ALA A 164 -12.58 -7.90 4.61
C ALA A 164 -13.28 -6.73 3.88
N ILE A 165 -13.76 -6.97 2.65
CA ILE A 165 -14.52 -5.99 1.88
C ILE A 165 -15.82 -5.63 2.60
N ALA A 166 -16.58 -6.61 3.09
CA ALA A 166 -17.83 -6.35 3.80
C ALA A 166 -17.62 -5.57 5.10
N ALA A 167 -16.58 -5.93 5.87
CA ALA A 167 -16.29 -5.30 7.17
C ALA A 167 -15.78 -3.86 7.03
N VAL A 168 -14.82 -3.61 6.14
CA VAL A 168 -14.12 -2.31 6.06
C VAL A 168 -14.72 -1.42 4.97
N GLN A 169 -15.23 -1.98 3.88
CA GLN A 169 -15.66 -1.26 2.69
C GLN A 169 -14.57 -0.31 2.14
N PRO A 170 -13.36 -0.81 1.88
CA PRO A 170 -12.25 0.01 1.44
C PRO A 170 -12.43 0.45 -0.02
N PHE A 171 -11.70 1.50 -0.42
CA PHE A 171 -11.61 1.91 -1.83
C PHE A 171 -10.93 0.84 -2.70
N GLY A 172 -9.96 0.12 -2.16
CA GLY A 172 -9.23 -0.94 -2.86
C GLY A 172 -8.54 -1.89 -1.89
N ILE A 173 -8.11 -3.03 -2.43
CA ILE A 173 -7.37 -4.05 -1.70
C ILE A 173 -5.94 -4.09 -2.21
N ASP A 174 -4.98 -4.08 -1.28
CA ASP A 174 -3.57 -4.32 -1.57
C ASP A 174 -3.13 -5.68 -1.03
N LEU A 175 -2.31 -6.39 -1.81
CA LEU A 175 -1.83 -7.72 -1.43
C LEU A 175 -0.46 -8.03 -2.04
N CYS A 176 0.31 -8.84 -1.33
CA CYS A 176 1.62 -9.27 -1.78
C CYS A 176 1.82 -10.78 -1.58
N SER A 177 1.95 -11.24 -0.35
CA SER A 177 2.39 -12.60 -0.01
C SER A 177 1.38 -13.68 -0.41
N SER A 178 0.08 -13.43 -0.27
CA SER A 178 -0.99 -14.41 -0.50
C SER A 178 -1.11 -14.89 -1.95
N VAL A 179 -0.66 -14.10 -2.91
CA VAL A 179 -0.65 -14.44 -4.35
C VAL A 179 0.71 -14.88 -4.86
N ARG A 180 1.68 -15.09 -3.95
CA ARG A 180 3.02 -15.57 -4.29
C ARG A 180 3.21 -17.03 -3.90
N GLU A 181 4.08 -17.69 -4.64
CA GLU A 181 4.54 -19.06 -4.39
C GLU A 181 6.04 -19.12 -4.66
N ALA A 182 6.83 -19.65 -3.73
CA ALA A 182 8.30 -19.62 -3.79
C ALA A 182 8.86 -18.22 -4.14
N GLY A 183 8.29 -17.16 -3.56
CA GLY A 183 8.70 -15.76 -3.77
C GLY A 183 8.24 -15.12 -5.08
N ARG A 184 7.60 -15.87 -5.98
CA ARG A 184 7.13 -15.39 -7.30
C ARG A 184 5.62 -15.27 -7.34
N LEU A 185 5.10 -14.35 -8.14
CA LEU A 185 3.67 -14.23 -8.40
C LEU A 185 3.14 -15.52 -9.02
N SER A 186 2.09 -16.11 -8.42
CA SER A 186 1.43 -17.36 -8.88
C SER A 186 0.14 -17.01 -9.62
N ALA A 187 0.05 -17.41 -10.88
CA ALA A 187 -1.16 -17.20 -11.69
C ALA A 187 -2.39 -17.83 -11.03
N ALA A 188 -2.26 -19.09 -10.57
CA ALA A 188 -3.38 -19.82 -9.96
C ALA A 188 -3.89 -19.15 -8.68
N ARG A 189 -2.98 -18.66 -7.80
CA ARG A 189 -3.36 -17.94 -6.59
C ARG A 189 -4.01 -16.59 -6.90
N LEU A 190 -3.46 -15.88 -7.89
CA LEU A 190 -4.01 -14.59 -8.31
C LEU A 190 -5.42 -14.74 -8.90
N GLU A 191 -5.64 -15.73 -9.76
CA GLU A 191 -6.96 -16.04 -10.30
C GLU A 191 -7.96 -16.44 -9.22
N ALA A 192 -7.53 -17.28 -8.25
CA ALA A 192 -8.38 -17.66 -7.12
C ALA A 192 -8.77 -16.43 -6.30
N PHE A 193 -7.82 -15.53 -6.04
CA PHE A 193 -8.07 -14.28 -5.34
C PHE A 193 -9.07 -13.39 -6.09
N MET A 194 -8.85 -13.16 -7.38
CA MET A 194 -9.72 -12.31 -8.19
C MET A 194 -11.15 -12.87 -8.29
N ARG A 195 -11.31 -14.21 -8.35
CA ARG A 195 -12.65 -14.84 -8.26
C ARG A 195 -13.35 -14.51 -6.95
N SER A 196 -12.62 -14.58 -5.82
CA SER A 196 -13.18 -14.23 -4.50
C SER A 196 -13.56 -12.74 -4.41
N VAL A 197 -12.76 -11.83 -4.98
CA VAL A 197 -13.09 -10.41 -5.05
C VAL A 197 -14.37 -10.17 -5.87
N HIS A 198 -14.50 -10.81 -7.04
CA HIS A 198 -15.69 -10.66 -7.89
C HIS A 198 -16.96 -11.27 -7.28
N ALA A 199 -16.80 -12.27 -6.40
CA ALA A 199 -17.92 -12.89 -5.68
C ALA A 199 -18.31 -12.10 -4.41
N ALA A 200 -17.49 -11.14 -3.96
CA ALA A 200 -17.80 -10.32 -2.81
C ALA A 200 -19.05 -9.44 -3.06
N PRO A 201 -19.81 -9.07 -2.02
CA PRO A 201 -20.92 -8.15 -2.15
C PRO A 201 -20.45 -6.83 -2.79
N LYS A 202 -21.16 -6.37 -3.81
CA LYS A 202 -20.93 -5.03 -4.39
C LYS A 202 -21.36 -3.99 -3.36
N LEU A 203 -20.50 -3.04 -3.08
CA LEU A 203 -20.74 -1.91 -2.19
C LEU A 203 -21.58 -0.83 -2.86
#